data_598e41675be5abfc7c507678caaeab31
#
_entry.id   598e41675be5abfc7c507678caaeab31
#
_cell.length_a   1.000
_cell.length_b   1.000
_cell.length_c   1.000
_cell.angle_alpha   90.00
_cell.angle_beta   90.00
_cell.angle_gamma   90.00
#
_symmetry.space_group_name_H-M   'P 1'
#
loop_
_entity.id
_entity.type
_entity.pdbx_description
1 polymer ?
#
loop_
_entity_poly.entity_id
_entity_poly.type
_entity_poly.pdbx_seq_one_letter_code
_entity_poly.pdbx_strand_id
1 'polypeptide(L)'
;MIIDNNIKIKHFYRFVEFVSKLLGKSLPHERFKLIALDLYKTESKEEIEVKKLGDSYLYLLNNINQSLTTNVIKNTYYLLTESILEDEKIEKIIKTYYQNYDEGSHYLAALIHFAVLDNVKDKKIEFAFMLSNYVMYKHKRNPFTPFKVIYDKYFIAIRERNINKLLKVFASMEATSKESKENPNLEFDYILHIIKENESLIKNKYHIKKLYLYGSYAKNVTNINSDLDLLIVYKDDVFNFERLSLNDKLKKYLSNQLQINVDLIDFRRALNELDICEMENIITLI
;
A
#
# COMPACT_ATOMS: atom_id res chain seq x y z
N MET A 1 21.57 5.96 -7.86
CA MET A 1 20.76 4.73 -7.84
C MET A 1 19.30 5.16 -7.88
N ILE A 2 18.71 5.12 -9.08
CA ILE A 2 17.28 5.42 -9.27
C ILE A 2 16.53 4.29 -8.57
N ILE A 3 15.86 4.63 -7.51
CA ILE A 3 15.04 3.67 -6.78
C ILE A 3 13.86 3.37 -7.69
N ASP A 4 13.58 2.09 -7.91
CA ASP A 4 12.42 1.63 -8.67
C ASP A 4 11.17 2.34 -8.12
N ASN A 5 10.68 3.34 -8.87
CA ASN A 5 9.64 4.25 -8.41
C ASN A 5 8.34 3.53 -8.06
N ASN A 6 8.06 2.38 -8.71
CA ASN A 6 6.82 1.66 -8.51
C ASN A 6 6.74 0.94 -7.15
N ILE A 7 7.84 0.31 -6.72
CA ILE A 7 7.87 -0.40 -5.43
C ILE A 7 7.83 0.58 -4.26
N LYS A 8 8.50 1.74 -4.38
CA LYS A 8 8.50 2.76 -3.32
C LYS A 8 7.16 3.45 -3.15
N ILE A 9 6.49 3.78 -4.23
CA ILE A 9 5.17 4.41 -4.19
C ILE A 9 4.18 3.47 -3.49
N LYS A 10 4.19 2.19 -3.84
CA LYS A 10 3.31 1.19 -3.22
C LYS A 10 3.55 1.03 -1.72
N HIS A 11 4.80 0.96 -1.29
CA HIS A 11 5.12 0.89 0.14
C HIS A 11 4.80 2.19 0.87
N PHE A 12 4.97 3.32 0.20
CA PHE A 12 4.73 4.64 0.76
C PHE A 12 3.27 4.84 1.16
N TYR A 13 2.33 4.72 0.22
CA TYR A 13 0.93 4.96 0.55
C TYR A 13 0.32 3.86 1.45
N ARG A 14 0.78 2.60 1.32
CA ARG A 14 0.41 1.54 2.27
C ARG A 14 0.88 1.86 3.69
N PHE A 15 2.09 2.35 3.84
CA PHE A 15 2.58 2.80 5.15
C PHE A 15 1.66 3.87 5.74
N VAL A 16 1.34 4.91 4.96
CA VAL A 16 0.46 6.00 5.39
C VAL A 16 -0.91 5.47 5.78
N GLU A 17 -1.52 4.63 4.96
CA GLU A 17 -2.81 4.01 5.25
C GLU A 17 -2.78 3.18 6.53
N PHE A 18 -1.86 2.21 6.61
CA PHE A 18 -1.85 1.25 7.72
C PHE A 18 -1.48 1.89 9.05
N VAL A 19 -0.53 2.83 9.07
CA VAL A 19 -0.21 3.56 10.30
C VAL A 19 -1.39 4.44 10.72
N SER A 20 -2.06 5.08 9.78
CA SER A 20 -3.27 5.86 10.07
C SER A 20 -4.40 4.98 10.62
N LYS A 21 -4.64 3.80 10.05
CA LYS A 21 -5.63 2.84 10.53
C LYS A 21 -5.27 2.27 11.90
N LEU A 22 -3.99 2.01 12.17
CA LEU A 22 -3.50 1.61 13.50
C LEU A 22 -3.88 2.62 14.57
N LEU A 23 -3.92 3.90 14.20
CA LEU A 23 -4.28 5.02 15.07
C LEU A 23 -5.77 5.41 15.01
N GLY A 24 -6.60 4.55 14.46
CA GLY A 24 -8.05 4.70 14.47
C GLY A 24 -8.64 5.60 13.37
N LYS A 25 -7.83 5.96 12.35
CA LYS A 25 -8.35 6.68 11.18
C LYS A 25 -9.19 5.75 10.30
N SER A 26 -10.32 6.24 9.82
CA SER A 26 -11.33 5.41 9.12
C SER A 26 -11.63 5.87 7.69
N LEU A 27 -10.70 6.55 7.05
CA LEU A 27 -10.85 6.95 5.66
C LEU A 27 -10.89 5.73 4.71
N PRO A 28 -11.61 5.80 3.58
CA PRO A 28 -11.54 4.79 2.53
C PRO A 28 -10.11 4.61 1.99
N HIS A 29 -9.77 3.41 1.55
CA HIS A 29 -8.44 3.09 1.00
C HIS A 29 -8.00 4.07 -0.08
N GLU A 30 -8.86 4.32 -1.07
CA GLU A 30 -8.60 5.27 -2.15
C GLU A 30 -8.28 6.68 -1.66
N ARG A 31 -8.95 7.11 -0.58
CA ARG A 31 -8.73 8.42 0.00
C ARG A 31 -7.34 8.55 0.62
N PHE A 32 -6.88 7.53 1.33
CA PHE A 32 -5.50 7.50 1.85
C PHE A 32 -4.47 7.63 0.73
N LYS A 33 -4.65 6.89 -0.36
CA LYS A 33 -3.76 6.93 -1.53
C LYS A 33 -3.72 8.29 -2.19
N LEU A 34 -4.88 8.87 -2.48
CA LEU A 34 -4.98 10.18 -3.13
C LEU A 34 -4.35 11.29 -2.28
N ILE A 35 -4.55 11.27 -0.97
CA ILE A 35 -3.96 12.24 -0.03
C ILE A 35 -2.44 12.03 0.04
N ALA A 36 -1.99 10.79 0.20
CA ALA A 36 -0.56 10.48 0.31
C ALA A 36 0.23 10.85 -0.96
N LEU A 37 -0.39 10.75 -2.13
CA LEU A 37 0.21 11.10 -3.43
C LEU A 37 0.00 12.56 -3.84
N ASP A 38 -0.59 13.38 -2.96
CA ASP A 38 -0.91 14.80 -3.24
C ASP A 38 -1.84 15.02 -4.45
N LEU A 39 -2.70 14.04 -4.71
CA LEU A 39 -3.68 14.07 -5.81
C LEU A 39 -5.07 14.55 -5.35
N TYR A 40 -5.22 14.93 -4.08
CA TYR A 40 -6.47 15.37 -3.50
C TYR A 40 -6.26 16.50 -2.49
N LYS A 41 -7.08 17.54 -2.59
CA LYS A 41 -7.11 18.63 -1.62
C LYS A 41 -7.79 18.16 -0.33
N THR A 42 -7.07 18.20 0.78
CA THR A 42 -7.60 17.80 2.08
C THR A 42 -8.63 18.81 2.59
N GLU A 43 -9.74 18.32 3.14
CA GLU A 43 -10.88 19.13 3.61
C GLU A 43 -11.15 18.94 5.10
N SER A 44 -10.89 17.73 5.63
CA SER A 44 -11.12 17.42 7.02
C SER A 44 -9.83 17.44 7.85
N LYS A 45 -9.98 17.59 9.17
CA LYS A 45 -8.85 17.47 10.12
C LYS A 45 -8.15 16.11 10.01
N GLU A 46 -8.91 15.05 9.82
CA GLU A 46 -8.38 13.70 9.67
C GLU A 46 -7.51 13.57 8.42
N GLU A 47 -7.99 14.10 7.30
CA GLU A 47 -7.24 14.11 6.03
C GLU A 47 -5.95 14.94 6.12
N ILE A 48 -6.00 16.09 6.80
CA ILE A 48 -4.81 16.92 7.05
C ILE A 48 -3.76 16.14 7.85
N GLU A 49 -4.18 15.37 8.88
CA GLU A 49 -3.26 14.53 9.65
C GLU A 49 -2.64 13.39 8.81
N VAL A 50 -3.42 12.78 7.94
CA VAL A 50 -2.93 11.76 6.98
C VAL A 50 -1.93 12.38 6.00
N LYS A 51 -2.22 13.59 5.50
CA LYS A 51 -1.30 14.29 4.61
C LYS A 51 0.03 14.63 5.31
N LYS A 52 -0.02 15.16 6.52
CA LYS A 52 1.20 15.44 7.30
C LYS A 52 2.06 14.18 7.50
N LEU A 53 1.44 13.03 7.78
CA LEU A 53 2.15 11.75 7.86
C LEU A 53 2.80 11.40 6.52
N GLY A 54 2.08 11.56 5.41
CA GLY A 54 2.59 11.33 4.06
C GLY A 54 3.78 12.25 3.72
N ASP A 55 3.62 13.56 3.87
CA ASP A 55 4.64 14.55 3.55
C ASP A 55 5.91 14.35 4.40
N SER A 56 5.73 14.08 5.68
CA SER A 56 6.82 13.80 6.62
C SER A 56 7.59 12.52 6.25
N TYR A 57 6.88 11.45 5.92
CA TYR A 57 7.51 10.19 5.52
C TYR A 57 8.19 10.30 4.16
N LEU A 58 7.60 11.02 3.21
CA LEU A 58 8.21 11.29 1.90
C LEU A 58 9.51 12.10 2.05
N TYR A 59 9.50 13.12 2.90
CA TYR A 59 10.72 13.88 3.22
C TYR A 59 11.82 12.98 3.76
N LEU A 60 11.51 12.10 4.70
CA LEU A 60 12.47 11.15 5.28
C LEU A 60 13.02 10.18 4.22
N LEU A 61 12.18 9.65 3.33
CA LEU A 61 12.59 8.77 2.23
C LEU A 61 13.47 9.48 1.20
N ASN A 62 13.20 10.73 0.88
CA ASN A 62 14.05 11.53 -0.02
C ASN A 62 15.44 11.79 0.56
N ASN A 63 15.57 11.74 1.87
CA ASN A 63 16.85 11.88 2.58
C ASN A 63 17.51 10.54 2.95
N ILE A 64 17.01 9.41 2.43
CA ILE A 64 17.49 8.06 2.80
C ILE A 64 18.97 7.83 2.46
N ASN A 65 19.51 8.49 1.46
CA ASN A 65 20.91 8.36 1.05
C ASN A 65 21.86 9.16 1.96
N GLN A 66 21.35 10.10 2.74
CA GLN A 66 22.12 10.88 3.72
C GLN A 66 22.26 10.12 5.04
N SER A 67 23.18 10.57 5.88
CA SER A 67 23.26 10.12 7.28
C SER A 67 22.04 10.61 8.07
N LEU A 68 21.67 9.88 9.11
CA LEU A 68 20.63 10.33 10.03
C LEU A 68 21.17 11.48 10.88
N THR A 69 20.84 12.70 10.49
CA THR A 69 21.31 13.93 11.15
C THR A 69 20.20 14.59 11.96
N THR A 70 20.60 15.49 12.86
CA THR A 70 19.68 16.34 13.63
C THR A 70 18.68 17.06 12.73
N ASN A 71 19.14 17.61 11.59
CA ASN A 71 18.27 18.33 10.66
C ASN A 71 17.24 17.42 9.98
N VAL A 72 17.62 16.21 9.60
CA VAL A 72 16.69 15.24 9.01
C VAL A 72 15.58 14.88 10.01
N ILE A 73 15.95 14.62 11.26
CA ILE A 73 14.99 14.31 12.34
C ILE A 73 14.08 15.51 12.63
N LYS A 74 14.66 16.71 12.82
CA LYS A 74 13.89 17.95 13.08
C LYS A 74 12.86 18.23 12.01
N ASN A 75 13.28 18.23 10.77
CA ASN A 75 12.38 18.54 9.65
C ASN A 75 11.31 17.47 9.46
N THR A 76 11.66 16.19 9.61
CA THR A 76 10.68 15.09 9.57
C THR A 76 9.62 15.27 10.66
N TYR A 77 10.04 15.58 11.90
CA TYR A 77 9.13 15.79 13.01
C TYR A 77 8.29 17.05 12.84
N TYR A 78 8.88 18.14 12.35
CA TYR A 78 8.16 19.39 12.07
C TYR A 78 7.07 19.20 11.02
N LEU A 79 7.34 18.51 9.93
CA LEU A 79 6.35 18.20 8.90
C LEU A 79 5.19 17.36 9.46
N LEU A 80 5.46 16.49 10.43
CA LEU A 80 4.45 15.64 11.05
C LEU A 80 3.56 16.39 12.05
N THR A 81 4.15 17.31 12.83
CA THR A 81 3.52 17.88 14.03
C THR A 81 3.35 19.39 14.02
N GLU A 82 4.05 20.10 13.12
CA GLU A 82 4.25 21.57 13.12
C GLU A 82 4.94 22.08 14.40
N SER A 83 5.58 21.18 15.13
CA SER A 83 6.29 21.50 16.38
C SER A 83 7.78 21.18 16.27
N ILE A 84 8.58 21.82 17.10
CA ILE A 84 10.02 21.61 17.15
C ILE A 84 10.33 20.53 18.19
N LEU A 85 11.10 19.51 17.79
CA LEU A 85 11.65 18.53 18.73
C LEU A 85 12.95 19.07 19.33
N GLU A 86 13.07 18.99 20.65
CA GLU A 86 14.22 19.46 21.42
C GLU A 86 15.50 18.71 21.03
N ASP A 87 16.62 19.42 20.93
CA ASP A 87 17.91 18.85 20.51
C ASP A 87 18.36 17.69 21.39
N GLU A 88 18.21 17.78 22.71
CA GLU A 88 18.56 16.72 23.65
C GLU A 88 17.83 15.41 23.35
N LYS A 89 16.56 15.47 22.94
CA LYS A 89 15.75 14.29 22.58
C LYS A 89 16.23 13.69 21.26
N ILE A 90 16.57 14.55 20.31
CA ILE A 90 17.11 14.12 19.01
C ILE A 90 18.48 13.45 19.20
N GLU A 91 19.34 14.02 20.02
CA GLU A 91 20.66 13.46 20.30
C GLU A 91 20.57 12.04 20.89
N LYS A 92 19.61 11.80 21.79
CA LYS A 92 19.36 10.47 22.35
C LYS A 92 18.97 9.46 21.26
N ILE A 93 18.11 9.85 20.32
CA ILE A 93 17.71 9.00 19.19
C ILE A 93 18.91 8.75 18.26
N ILE A 94 19.66 9.78 17.91
CA ILE A 94 20.86 9.69 17.07
C ILE A 94 21.93 8.82 17.72
N LYS A 95 22.18 9.02 19.00
CA LYS A 95 23.12 8.20 19.78
C LYS A 95 22.73 6.73 19.76
N THR A 96 21.44 6.41 19.96
CA THR A 96 20.94 5.04 19.89
C THR A 96 21.22 4.45 18.51
N TYR A 97 21.00 5.21 17.43
CA TYR A 97 21.23 4.77 16.06
C TYR A 97 22.71 4.44 15.81
N TYR A 98 23.62 5.37 16.11
CA TYR A 98 25.04 5.16 15.79
C TYR A 98 25.75 4.16 16.71
N GLN A 99 25.35 4.08 17.98
CA GLN A 99 25.94 3.13 18.91
C GLN A 99 25.58 1.67 18.60
N ASN A 100 24.47 1.43 17.90
CA ASN A 100 23.97 0.09 17.59
C ASN A 100 23.90 -0.15 16.08
N TYR A 101 24.62 0.62 15.26
CA TYR A 101 24.51 0.56 13.80
C TYR A 101 24.89 -0.80 13.21
N ASP A 102 25.86 -1.49 13.82
CA ASP A 102 26.38 -2.79 13.40
C ASP A 102 25.52 -3.97 13.90
N GLU A 103 24.52 -3.72 14.74
CA GLU A 103 23.55 -4.72 15.15
C GLU A 103 22.62 -5.07 13.98
N GLY A 104 21.92 -6.19 14.12
CA GLY A 104 20.94 -6.59 13.07
C GLY A 104 19.86 -5.52 12.83
N SER A 105 19.49 -5.31 11.56
CA SER A 105 18.57 -4.24 11.16
C SER A 105 17.24 -4.22 11.95
N HIS A 106 16.66 -5.37 12.26
CA HIS A 106 15.43 -5.45 13.07
C HIS A 106 15.68 -5.01 14.51
N TYR A 107 16.82 -5.39 15.07
CA TYR A 107 17.17 -5.04 16.44
C TYR A 107 17.41 -3.52 16.55
N LEU A 108 18.19 -2.97 15.65
CA LEU A 108 18.40 -1.51 15.58
C LEU A 108 17.08 -0.77 15.37
N ALA A 109 16.22 -1.24 14.45
CA ALA A 109 14.90 -0.64 14.24
C ALA A 109 14.03 -0.67 15.50
N ALA A 110 14.07 -1.77 16.28
CA ALA A 110 13.33 -1.86 17.54
C ALA A 110 13.90 -0.95 18.62
N LEU A 111 15.21 -0.82 18.71
CA LEU A 111 15.86 0.15 19.61
C LEU A 111 15.48 1.59 19.29
N ILE A 112 15.54 1.98 18.02
CA ILE A 112 15.11 3.31 17.55
C ILE A 112 13.63 3.52 17.82
N HIS A 113 12.81 2.51 17.61
CA HIS A 113 11.37 2.58 17.91
C HIS A 113 11.14 2.96 19.38
N PHE A 114 11.77 2.25 20.31
CA PHE A 114 11.67 2.56 21.73
C PHE A 114 12.30 3.91 22.08
N ALA A 115 13.45 4.26 21.51
CA ALA A 115 14.07 5.56 21.74
C ALA A 115 13.14 6.72 21.37
N VAL A 116 12.38 6.59 20.27
CA VAL A 116 11.36 7.56 19.87
C VAL A 116 10.21 7.58 20.87
N LEU A 117 9.65 6.41 21.22
CA LEU A 117 8.53 6.32 22.15
C LEU A 117 8.85 6.94 23.52
N ASP A 118 10.14 6.95 23.93
CA ASP A 118 10.61 7.50 25.20
C ASP A 118 10.86 9.00 25.18
N ASN A 119 11.31 9.49 24.05
CA ASN A 119 11.77 10.87 23.95
C ASN A 119 10.79 11.80 23.23
N VAL A 120 9.78 11.26 22.56
CA VAL A 120 8.79 12.01 21.78
C VAL A 120 7.41 11.87 22.41
N LYS A 121 6.67 12.97 22.53
CA LYS A 121 5.31 12.98 23.11
C LYS A 121 4.24 12.89 22.01
N ASP A 122 4.27 13.85 21.10
CA ASP A 122 3.25 13.97 20.07
C ASP A 122 3.59 13.12 18.85
N LYS A 123 2.58 12.44 18.30
CA LYS A 123 2.74 11.61 17.10
C LYS A 123 3.87 10.57 17.21
N LYS A 124 4.14 10.11 18.44
CA LYS A 124 5.29 9.23 18.74
C LYS A 124 5.25 7.90 18.02
N ILE A 125 4.06 7.33 17.77
CA ILE A 125 3.90 6.03 17.09
C ILE A 125 4.21 6.19 15.60
N GLU A 126 3.62 7.21 14.96
CA GLU A 126 3.89 7.54 13.56
C GLU A 126 5.39 7.77 13.35
N PHE A 127 5.99 8.60 14.20
CA PHE A 127 7.40 8.95 14.11
C PHE A 127 8.32 7.76 14.37
N ALA A 128 7.98 6.89 15.34
CA ALA A 128 8.71 5.67 15.62
C ALA A 128 8.71 4.71 14.43
N PHE A 129 7.57 4.50 13.78
CA PHE A 129 7.49 3.68 12.57
C PHE A 129 8.30 4.28 11.41
N MET A 130 8.25 5.60 11.21
CA MET A 130 9.04 6.27 10.16
C MET A 130 10.54 6.05 10.36
N LEU A 131 11.07 6.28 11.56
CA LEU A 131 12.49 6.10 11.84
C LEU A 131 12.90 4.61 11.83
N SER A 132 12.03 3.70 12.29
CA SER A 132 12.27 2.26 12.15
C SER A 132 12.39 1.86 10.67
N ASN A 133 11.51 2.35 9.81
CA ASN A 133 11.58 2.11 8.38
C ASN A 133 12.79 2.76 7.71
N TYR A 134 13.23 3.94 8.18
CA TYR A 134 14.50 4.51 7.74
C TYR A 134 15.66 3.53 8.00
N VAL A 135 15.73 2.92 9.19
CA VAL A 135 16.73 1.89 9.50
C VAL A 135 16.64 0.71 8.52
N MET A 136 15.46 0.19 8.28
CA MET A 136 15.27 -0.94 7.35
C MET A 136 15.77 -0.61 5.95
N TYR A 137 15.42 0.56 5.41
CA TYR A 137 15.89 0.99 4.09
C TYR A 137 17.42 1.18 4.04
N LYS A 138 18.02 1.74 5.10
CA LYS A 138 19.50 1.89 5.18
C LYS A 138 20.20 0.55 5.11
N HIS A 139 19.64 -0.49 5.69
CA HIS A 139 20.15 -1.87 5.65
C HIS A 139 19.63 -2.66 4.44
N LYS A 140 19.04 -2.01 3.43
CA LYS A 140 18.50 -2.63 2.19
C LYS A 140 17.47 -3.73 2.47
N ARG A 141 16.67 -3.54 3.52
CA ARG A 141 15.58 -4.43 3.94
C ARG A 141 14.23 -3.84 3.53
N ASN A 142 13.20 -4.69 3.55
CA ASN A 142 11.83 -4.21 3.32
C ASN A 142 11.31 -3.42 4.52
N PRO A 143 10.50 -2.38 4.27
CA PRO A 143 9.92 -1.59 5.35
C PRO A 143 8.88 -2.39 6.14
N PHE A 144 8.66 -1.99 7.37
CA PHE A 144 7.56 -2.49 8.18
C PHE A 144 6.26 -1.83 7.75
N THR A 145 5.26 -2.65 7.47
CA THR A 145 3.90 -2.20 7.19
C THR A 145 2.97 -2.84 8.20
N PRO A 146 2.46 -2.10 9.20
CA PRO A 146 1.54 -2.65 10.18
C PRO A 146 0.22 -3.05 9.52
N PHE A 147 -0.36 -4.18 9.90
CA PHE A 147 -1.64 -4.68 9.40
C PHE A 147 -2.52 -5.14 10.57
N LYS A 148 -3.83 -5.12 10.36
CA LYS A 148 -4.83 -5.22 11.45
C LYS A 148 -4.61 -6.39 12.41
N VAL A 149 -4.26 -7.58 11.91
CA VAL A 149 -4.06 -8.78 12.74
C VAL A 149 -2.91 -8.64 13.75
N ILE A 150 -1.98 -7.71 13.52
CA ILE A 150 -0.80 -7.54 14.36
C ILE A 150 -0.93 -6.38 15.36
N TYR A 151 -1.99 -5.56 15.28
CA TYR A 151 -2.15 -4.36 16.09
C TYR A 151 -2.09 -4.65 17.59
N ASP A 152 -2.85 -5.65 18.07
CA ASP A 152 -2.86 -6.01 19.48
C ASP A 152 -1.48 -6.47 19.97
N LYS A 153 -0.80 -7.29 19.16
CA LYS A 153 0.57 -7.77 19.48
C LYS A 153 1.55 -6.61 19.54
N TYR A 154 1.43 -5.64 18.65
CA TYR A 154 2.24 -4.43 18.66
C TYR A 154 2.00 -3.61 19.94
N PHE A 155 0.75 -3.30 20.27
CA PHE A 155 0.42 -2.54 21.47
C PHE A 155 0.83 -3.25 22.77
N ILE A 156 0.74 -4.56 22.82
CA ILE A 156 1.27 -5.37 23.94
C ILE A 156 2.79 -5.19 24.02
N ALA A 157 3.50 -5.35 22.91
CA ALA A 157 4.97 -5.26 22.89
C ALA A 157 5.48 -3.88 23.36
N ILE A 158 4.86 -2.79 22.91
CA ILE A 158 5.28 -1.43 23.31
C ILE A 158 4.89 -1.11 24.75
N ARG A 159 3.71 -1.55 25.23
CA ARG A 159 3.26 -1.35 26.61
C ARG A 159 4.15 -2.08 27.60
N GLU A 160 4.55 -3.30 27.31
CA GLU A 160 5.44 -4.11 28.15
C GLU A 160 6.92 -3.78 27.96
N ARG A 161 7.26 -2.87 27.03
CA ARG A 161 8.65 -2.50 26.69
C ARG A 161 9.49 -3.74 26.33
N ASN A 162 8.87 -4.72 25.69
CA ASN A 162 9.49 -5.99 25.40
C ASN A 162 10.06 -6.03 23.97
N ILE A 163 11.39 -5.88 23.86
CA ILE A 163 12.08 -5.86 22.58
C ILE A 163 11.89 -7.17 21.79
N ASN A 164 11.91 -8.32 22.47
CA ASN A 164 11.73 -9.62 21.79
C ASN A 164 10.34 -9.78 21.19
N LYS A 165 9.30 -9.25 21.87
CA LYS A 165 7.94 -9.21 21.31
C LYS A 165 7.88 -8.26 20.12
N LEU A 166 8.51 -7.09 20.20
CA LEU A 166 8.54 -6.12 19.10
C LEU A 166 9.30 -6.68 17.89
N LEU A 167 10.40 -7.39 18.08
CA LEU A 167 11.14 -8.08 17.01
C LEU A 167 10.27 -9.09 16.26
N LYS A 168 9.47 -9.89 16.98
CA LYS A 168 8.53 -10.84 16.34
C LYS A 168 7.44 -10.11 15.53
N VAL A 169 6.97 -8.98 16.05
CA VAL A 169 6.01 -8.13 15.35
C VAL A 169 6.64 -7.56 14.07
N PHE A 170 7.84 -7.03 14.14
CA PHE A 170 8.55 -6.46 13.00
C PHE A 170 8.88 -7.52 11.93
N ALA A 171 9.31 -8.71 12.34
CA ALA A 171 9.54 -9.82 11.43
C ALA A 171 8.26 -10.22 10.66
N SER A 172 7.11 -10.23 11.34
CA SER A 172 5.81 -10.48 10.69
C SER A 172 5.44 -9.37 9.71
N MET A 173 5.69 -8.10 10.04
CA MET A 173 5.43 -6.97 9.16
C MET A 173 6.34 -6.99 7.92
N GLU A 174 7.62 -7.34 8.06
CA GLU A 174 8.53 -7.48 6.92
C GLU A 174 8.17 -8.67 6.03
N ALA A 175 7.77 -9.82 6.60
CA ALA A 175 7.34 -10.98 5.84
C ALA A 175 6.14 -10.65 4.94
N THR A 176 5.13 -9.96 5.48
CA THR A 176 3.98 -9.48 4.69
C THR A 176 4.40 -8.52 3.57
N SER A 177 5.41 -7.69 3.81
CA SER A 177 5.97 -6.83 2.76
C SER A 177 6.70 -7.63 1.68
N LYS A 178 7.32 -8.78 2.02
CA LYS A 178 7.97 -9.69 1.05
C LYS A 178 6.94 -10.45 0.20
N GLU A 179 5.91 -10.99 0.83
CA GLU A 179 4.81 -11.67 0.12
C GLU A 179 4.16 -10.75 -0.90
N SER A 180 4.07 -9.44 -0.60
CA SER A 180 3.62 -8.45 -1.58
C SER A 180 4.59 -8.23 -2.75
N LYS A 181 5.85 -8.67 -2.68
CA LYS A 181 6.81 -8.68 -3.80
C LYS A 181 6.70 -9.91 -4.69
N GLU A 182 6.38 -11.06 -4.10
CA GLU A 182 6.22 -12.33 -4.80
C GLU A 182 4.82 -12.48 -5.40
N ASN A 183 3.91 -11.61 -5.02
CA ASN A 183 2.53 -11.62 -5.46
C ASN A 183 2.20 -10.27 -6.09
N PRO A 184 2.38 -10.10 -7.39
CA PRO A 184 1.87 -8.94 -8.11
C PRO A 184 0.35 -9.05 -8.25
N ASN A 185 -0.37 -9.22 -7.13
CA ASN A 185 -1.79 -8.95 -7.13
C ASN A 185 -1.93 -7.52 -7.56
N LEU A 186 -2.42 -7.33 -8.76
CA LEU A 186 -2.74 -6.01 -9.25
C LEU A 186 -3.69 -5.38 -8.26
N GLU A 187 -3.33 -4.20 -7.77
CA GLU A 187 -4.25 -3.47 -6.93
C GLU A 187 -5.48 -3.13 -7.76
N PHE A 188 -6.65 -3.24 -7.17
CA PHE A 188 -7.92 -2.91 -7.82
C PHE A 188 -7.86 -1.53 -8.49
N ASP A 189 -7.23 -0.56 -7.85
CA ASP A 189 -7.05 0.79 -8.40
C ASP A 189 -6.20 0.84 -9.67
N TYR A 190 -5.17 -0.01 -9.75
CA TYR A 190 -4.37 -0.11 -10.98
C TYR A 190 -5.18 -0.76 -12.10
N ILE A 191 -5.95 -1.80 -11.79
CA ILE A 191 -6.88 -2.40 -12.75
C ILE A 191 -7.88 -1.36 -13.24
N LEU A 192 -8.51 -0.64 -12.32
CA LEU A 192 -9.49 0.40 -12.64
C LEU A 192 -8.88 1.52 -13.48
N HIS A 193 -7.66 1.95 -13.14
CA HIS A 193 -6.93 2.97 -13.90
C HIS A 193 -6.67 2.51 -15.35
N ILE A 194 -6.09 1.32 -15.54
CA ILE A 194 -5.83 0.76 -16.88
C ILE A 194 -7.12 0.59 -17.67
N ILE A 195 -8.20 0.10 -17.05
CA ILE A 195 -9.49 -0.03 -17.73
C ILE A 195 -10.05 1.33 -18.13
N LYS A 196 -9.99 2.35 -17.28
CA LYS A 196 -10.47 3.70 -17.59
C LYS A 196 -9.65 4.38 -18.68
N GLU A 197 -8.33 4.28 -18.65
CA GLU A 197 -7.48 4.81 -19.74
C GLU A 197 -7.81 4.18 -21.09
N ASN A 198 -8.21 2.92 -21.09
CA ASN A 198 -8.54 2.16 -22.29
C ASN A 198 -10.05 2.08 -22.57
N GLU A 199 -10.90 2.78 -21.81
CA GLU A 199 -12.36 2.68 -21.91
C GLU A 199 -12.87 2.92 -23.33
N SER A 200 -12.39 3.97 -23.98
CA SER A 200 -12.78 4.31 -25.35
C SER A 200 -12.43 3.19 -26.34
N LEU A 201 -11.24 2.60 -26.20
CA LEU A 201 -10.78 1.50 -27.04
C LEU A 201 -11.60 0.23 -26.76
N ILE A 202 -11.87 -0.09 -25.50
CA ILE A 202 -12.67 -1.25 -25.08
C ILE A 202 -14.09 -1.13 -25.64
N LYS A 203 -14.72 0.05 -25.52
CA LYS A 203 -16.09 0.31 -26.01
C LYS A 203 -16.21 0.31 -27.52
N ASN A 204 -15.22 0.85 -28.23
CA ASN A 204 -15.36 1.11 -29.66
C ASN A 204 -14.72 -0.01 -30.53
N LYS A 205 -13.53 -0.47 -30.17
CA LYS A 205 -12.82 -1.50 -30.95
C LYS A 205 -13.28 -2.92 -30.61
N TYR A 206 -13.60 -3.16 -29.34
CA TYR A 206 -14.04 -4.48 -28.87
C TYR A 206 -15.55 -4.58 -28.68
N HIS A 207 -16.28 -3.49 -28.98
CA HIS A 207 -17.74 -3.43 -28.91
C HIS A 207 -18.34 -3.80 -27.54
N ILE A 208 -17.63 -3.47 -26.46
CA ILE A 208 -18.08 -3.74 -25.10
C ILE A 208 -19.06 -2.66 -24.66
N LYS A 209 -20.23 -3.07 -24.15
CA LYS A 209 -21.24 -2.20 -23.56
C LYS A 209 -21.00 -1.99 -22.07
N LYS A 210 -20.63 -3.09 -21.37
CA LYS A 210 -20.30 -3.09 -19.93
C LYS A 210 -19.20 -4.09 -19.63
N LEU A 211 -18.38 -3.77 -18.64
CA LEU A 211 -17.33 -4.61 -18.12
C LEU A 211 -17.44 -4.66 -16.60
N TYR A 212 -17.39 -5.87 -16.05
CA TYR A 212 -17.47 -6.10 -14.63
C TYR A 212 -16.29 -6.94 -14.15
N LEU A 213 -15.87 -6.72 -12.93
CA LEU A 213 -14.92 -7.55 -12.20
C LEU A 213 -15.69 -8.49 -11.27
N TYR A 214 -15.30 -9.76 -11.24
CA TYR A 214 -15.84 -10.76 -10.30
C TYR A 214 -14.71 -11.64 -9.76
N GLY A 215 -15.04 -12.72 -9.06
CA GLY A 215 -14.06 -13.68 -8.58
C GLY A 215 -13.18 -13.19 -7.43
N SER A 216 -11.94 -13.68 -7.38
CA SER A 216 -11.02 -13.46 -6.28
C SER A 216 -10.63 -11.98 -6.11
N TYR A 217 -10.47 -11.26 -7.21
CA TYR A 217 -10.14 -9.83 -7.18
C TYR A 217 -11.29 -8.97 -6.67
N ALA A 218 -12.52 -9.27 -7.05
CA ALA A 218 -13.71 -8.57 -6.55
C ALA A 218 -13.92 -8.80 -5.04
N LYS A 219 -13.61 -10.01 -4.56
CA LYS A 219 -13.70 -10.40 -3.14
C LYS A 219 -12.50 -9.96 -2.30
N ASN A 220 -11.45 -9.40 -2.93
CA ASN A 220 -10.18 -9.04 -2.30
C ASN A 220 -9.48 -10.22 -1.57
N VAL A 221 -9.60 -11.44 -2.14
CA VAL A 221 -9.00 -12.70 -1.63
C VAL A 221 -8.04 -13.32 -2.62
N THR A 222 -7.31 -12.50 -3.35
CA THR A 222 -6.36 -12.92 -4.39
C THR A 222 -5.11 -13.62 -3.83
N ASN A 223 -4.54 -14.52 -4.61
CA ASN A 223 -3.25 -15.17 -4.38
C ASN A 223 -2.35 -15.07 -5.63
N ILE A 224 -1.12 -15.58 -5.54
CA ILE A 224 -0.11 -15.48 -6.62
C ILE A 224 -0.57 -16.05 -7.96
N ASN A 225 -1.46 -17.02 -7.95
CA ASN A 225 -1.97 -17.67 -9.14
C ASN A 225 -3.35 -17.15 -9.55
N SER A 226 -3.86 -16.10 -8.90
CA SER A 226 -5.18 -15.56 -9.21
C SER A 226 -5.19 -14.89 -10.57
N ASP A 227 -6.07 -15.36 -11.44
CA ASP A 227 -6.40 -14.70 -12.71
C ASP A 227 -7.35 -13.53 -12.44
N LEU A 228 -7.39 -12.57 -13.34
CA LEU A 228 -8.36 -11.48 -13.31
C LEU A 228 -9.63 -11.92 -14.04
N ASP A 229 -10.68 -12.15 -13.27
CA ASP A 229 -11.97 -12.62 -13.79
C ASP A 229 -12.86 -11.44 -14.17
N LEU A 230 -13.18 -11.30 -15.45
CA LEU A 230 -13.99 -10.21 -15.99
C LEU A 230 -15.24 -10.75 -16.71
N LEU A 231 -16.40 -10.14 -16.42
CA LEU A 231 -17.62 -10.36 -17.16
C LEU A 231 -17.84 -9.25 -18.17
N ILE A 232 -18.15 -9.61 -19.39
CA ILE A 232 -18.38 -8.65 -20.47
C ILE A 232 -19.80 -8.71 -21.01
N VAL A 233 -20.34 -7.54 -21.31
CA VAL A 233 -21.59 -7.38 -22.06
C VAL A 233 -21.26 -6.70 -23.36
N TYR A 234 -21.47 -7.39 -24.47
CA TYR A 234 -21.31 -6.79 -25.80
C TYR A 234 -22.43 -5.81 -26.14
N LYS A 235 -22.14 -4.89 -27.06
CA LYS A 235 -23.18 -4.10 -27.71
C LYS A 235 -24.12 -5.02 -28.51
N ASP A 236 -25.35 -4.56 -28.74
CA ASP A 236 -26.42 -5.40 -29.32
C ASP A 236 -26.18 -5.70 -30.81
N ASP A 237 -25.32 -4.95 -31.49
CA ASP A 237 -24.93 -5.08 -32.90
C ASP A 237 -23.86 -6.15 -33.16
N VAL A 238 -23.31 -6.81 -32.12
CA VAL A 238 -22.26 -7.83 -32.27
C VAL A 238 -22.84 -9.21 -32.39
N PHE A 239 -22.59 -9.88 -33.52
CA PHE A 239 -23.04 -11.26 -33.77
C PHE A 239 -22.26 -12.29 -32.92
N ASN A 240 -22.93 -13.40 -32.58
CA ASN A 240 -22.34 -14.41 -31.70
C ASN A 240 -21.03 -15.02 -32.20
N PHE A 241 -20.84 -15.18 -33.51
CA PHE A 241 -19.61 -15.73 -34.07
C PHE A 241 -18.43 -14.73 -34.00
N GLU A 242 -18.70 -13.41 -33.99
CA GLU A 242 -17.68 -12.38 -33.87
C GLU A 242 -17.19 -12.26 -32.43
N ARG A 243 -18.07 -12.52 -31.44
CA ARG A 243 -17.75 -12.43 -30.02
C ARG A 243 -16.57 -13.28 -29.59
N LEU A 244 -16.43 -14.50 -30.13
CA LEU A 244 -15.31 -15.40 -29.83
C LEU A 244 -13.98 -14.72 -30.20
N SER A 245 -13.88 -14.20 -31.43
CA SER A 245 -12.68 -13.51 -31.89
C SER A 245 -12.39 -12.23 -31.14
N LEU A 246 -13.43 -11.46 -30.79
CA LEU A 246 -13.28 -10.24 -29.99
C LEU A 246 -12.85 -10.53 -28.56
N ASN A 247 -13.39 -11.61 -27.97
CA ASN A 247 -13.04 -12.07 -26.64
C ASN A 247 -11.55 -12.41 -26.55
N ASP A 248 -11.05 -13.24 -27.45
CA ASP A 248 -9.63 -13.64 -27.48
C ASP A 248 -8.70 -12.43 -27.67
N LYS A 249 -9.08 -11.50 -28.55
CA LYS A 249 -8.30 -10.28 -28.80
C LYS A 249 -8.30 -9.36 -27.59
N LEU A 250 -9.45 -9.17 -26.93
CA LEU A 250 -9.56 -8.34 -25.73
C LEU A 250 -8.83 -8.98 -24.55
N LYS A 251 -8.99 -10.30 -24.35
CA LYS A 251 -8.25 -11.07 -23.33
C LYS A 251 -6.75 -10.87 -23.46
N LYS A 252 -6.21 -11.10 -24.67
CA LYS A 252 -4.79 -10.91 -24.97
C LYS A 252 -4.33 -9.46 -24.74
N TYR A 253 -5.17 -8.50 -25.17
CA TYR A 253 -4.88 -7.09 -24.98
C TYR A 253 -4.78 -6.71 -23.49
N LEU A 254 -5.79 -7.06 -22.70
CA LEU A 254 -5.84 -6.76 -21.28
C LEU A 254 -4.74 -7.49 -20.49
N SER A 255 -4.47 -8.77 -20.80
CA SER A 255 -3.38 -9.53 -20.20
C SER A 255 -2.02 -8.87 -20.43
N ASN A 256 -1.79 -8.29 -21.62
CA ASN A 256 -0.56 -7.57 -21.93
C ASN A 256 -0.48 -6.23 -21.19
N GLN A 257 -1.60 -5.50 -21.06
CA GLN A 257 -1.61 -4.22 -20.35
C GLN A 257 -1.44 -4.41 -18.82
N LEU A 258 -2.05 -5.43 -18.27
CA LEU A 258 -2.08 -5.69 -16.84
C LEU A 258 -0.96 -6.63 -16.38
N GLN A 259 -0.25 -7.30 -17.31
CA GLN A 259 0.81 -8.27 -17.02
C GLN A 259 0.37 -9.42 -16.10
N ILE A 260 -0.91 -9.83 -16.20
CA ILE A 260 -1.49 -10.99 -15.52
C ILE A 260 -2.39 -11.75 -16.49
N ASN A 261 -2.74 -12.97 -16.13
CA ASN A 261 -3.77 -13.70 -16.83
C ASN A 261 -5.12 -13.03 -16.60
N VAL A 262 -5.85 -12.82 -17.68
CA VAL A 262 -7.21 -12.29 -17.64
C VAL A 262 -8.15 -13.38 -18.15
N ASP A 263 -9.19 -13.67 -17.40
CA ASP A 263 -10.28 -14.50 -17.89
C ASP A 263 -11.51 -13.65 -18.24
N LEU A 264 -12.08 -13.89 -19.43
CA LEU A 264 -13.19 -13.09 -19.94
C LEU A 264 -14.37 -14.01 -20.26
N ILE A 265 -15.50 -13.78 -19.61
CA ILE A 265 -16.72 -14.54 -19.84
C ILE A 265 -17.83 -13.59 -20.31
N ASP A 266 -18.55 -13.96 -21.37
CA ASP A 266 -19.76 -13.24 -21.77
C ASP A 266 -20.81 -13.38 -20.66
N PHE A 267 -21.39 -12.28 -20.22
CA PHE A 267 -22.35 -12.24 -19.12
C PHE A 267 -23.56 -13.15 -19.35
N ARG A 268 -23.99 -13.34 -20.60
CA ARG A 268 -25.10 -14.25 -20.95
C ARG A 268 -24.72 -15.71 -20.69
N ARG A 269 -23.45 -16.05 -20.89
CA ARG A 269 -22.94 -17.40 -20.63
C ARG A 269 -22.72 -17.58 -19.10
N ALA A 270 -22.24 -16.57 -18.43
CA ALA A 270 -22.03 -16.57 -17.00
C ALA A 270 -23.31 -16.82 -16.19
N LEU A 271 -24.46 -16.32 -16.64
CA LEU A 271 -25.76 -16.58 -16.01
C LEU A 271 -26.14 -18.07 -15.97
N ASN A 272 -25.58 -18.89 -16.87
CA ASN A 272 -25.82 -20.33 -16.93
C ASN A 272 -24.72 -21.18 -16.28
N GLU A 273 -23.54 -20.63 -16.05
CA GLU A 273 -22.33 -21.36 -15.62
C GLU A 273 -21.80 -20.97 -14.24
N LEU A 274 -22.12 -19.76 -13.74
CA LEU A 274 -21.64 -19.28 -12.44
C LEU A 274 -22.68 -19.52 -11.35
N ASP A 275 -22.20 -19.92 -10.17
CA ASP A 275 -23.02 -20.03 -8.97
C ASP A 275 -23.46 -18.65 -8.47
N ILE A 276 -24.61 -18.59 -7.81
CA ILE A 276 -25.17 -17.35 -7.23
C ILE A 276 -24.16 -16.66 -6.30
N CYS A 277 -23.39 -17.44 -5.52
CA CYS A 277 -22.34 -16.91 -4.64
C CYS A 277 -21.16 -16.24 -5.37
N GLU A 278 -20.91 -16.56 -6.63
CA GLU A 278 -19.87 -15.92 -7.43
C GLU A 278 -20.34 -14.56 -7.97
N MET A 279 -21.64 -14.37 -8.09
CA MET A 279 -22.26 -13.13 -8.59
C MET A 279 -22.55 -12.10 -7.49
N GLU A 280 -22.40 -12.44 -6.19
CA GLU A 280 -22.72 -11.55 -5.07
C GLU A 280 -21.76 -10.35 -4.93
N ASN A 281 -20.57 -10.39 -5.52
CA ASN A 281 -19.56 -9.34 -5.38
C ASN A 281 -19.07 -8.83 -6.74
N ILE A 282 -20.00 -8.55 -7.65
CA ILE A 282 -19.67 -7.99 -8.97
C ILE A 282 -19.43 -6.48 -8.86
N ILE A 283 -18.28 -6.01 -9.37
CA ILE A 283 -17.91 -4.60 -9.39
C ILE A 283 -17.98 -4.09 -10.83
N THR A 284 -18.71 -3.01 -11.07
CA THR A 284 -18.78 -2.36 -12.39
C THR A 284 -17.49 -1.58 -12.65
N LEU A 285 -16.81 -1.88 -13.78
CA LEU A 285 -15.62 -1.17 -14.24
C LEU A 285 -15.94 -0.15 -15.35
N ILE A 286 -16.87 -0.52 -16.27
CA ILE A 286 -17.37 0.30 -17.40
C ILE A 286 -18.88 0.18 -17.49
#